data_9b59c032aa662d9378a12fcfd69cad48
#
_entry.id   9b59c032aa662d9378a12fcfd69cad48
#
_cell.length_a   1.000
_cell.length_b   1.000
_cell.length_c   1.000
_cell.angle_alpha   90.00
_cell.angle_beta   90.00
_cell.angle_gamma   90.00
#
_symmetry.space_group_name_H-M   'P 1'
#
loop_
_entity.id
_entity.type
_entity.pdbx_description
1 polymer ?
#
loop_
_entity_poly.entity_id
_entity_poly.type
_entity_poly.pdbx_seq_one_letter_code
_entity_poly.pdbx_strand_id
1 'polypeptide(L)'
;MRSVVRVLGSIAAGAAVIALLGETPLGAQSATQTLGSVRVIQKVMANGQALAAGTYTLRLLPDQVSPVVGQTPAESQWVEFVSGGKVVGKEVATILSGPEAKKVTKGSGPAAGESKTQLLKGNDYIRIWVNHGGKNYLVHLAVAKS
;
A
#
# COMPACT_ATOMS: atom_id res chain seq x y z
N MET A 1 -42.34 -32.47 -52.02
CA MET A 1 -41.83 -32.33 -51.62
C MET A 1 -40.96 -31.84 -51.08
N ARG A 2 -40.62 -31.71 -50.65
CA ARG A 2 -39.85 -31.34 -50.18
C ARG A 2 -39.20 -30.70 -49.40
N SER A 3 -38.82 -30.56 -48.90
CA SER A 3 -38.19 -30.19 -48.21
C SER A 3 -37.41 -29.65 -47.72
N VAL A 4 -37.09 -29.41 -47.40
CA VAL A 4 -36.23 -28.98 -46.93
C VAL A 4 -35.61 -28.41 -46.17
N VAL A 5 -35.26 -28.36 -45.66
CA VAL A 5 -34.54 -27.96 -44.88
C VAL A 5 -33.84 -27.28 -44.34
N ARG A 6 -33.54 -27.08 -43.86
CA ARG A 6 -32.85 -26.49 -43.31
C ARG A 6 -32.12 -26.06 -42.56
N VAL A 7 -31.68 -25.99 -42.21
CA VAL A 7 -30.88 -25.69 -41.57
C VAL A 7 -30.34 -24.99 -41.03
N LEU A 8 -30.08 -24.71 -40.53
CA LEU A 8 -29.48 -24.28 -40.00
C LEU A 8 -28.75 -23.74 -39.25
N GLY A 9 -28.41 -23.42 -39.01
CA GLY A 9 -27.80 -23.05 -38.37
C GLY A 9 -27.05 -22.52 -37.70
N SER A 10 -26.89 -22.35 -37.21
CA SER A 10 -26.26 -22.07 -36.55
C SER A 10 -25.48 -21.61 -35.96
N ILE A 11 -25.10 -21.48 -35.53
CA ILE A 11 -24.33 -21.23 -34.97
C ILE A 11 -23.67 -20.49 -34.32
N ALA A 12 -23.33 -20.31 -34.14
CA ALA A 12 -22.67 -19.75 -33.59
C ALA A 12 -22.13 -19.25 -32.78
N ALA A 13 -22.00 -19.07 -32.59
CA ALA A 13 -21.50 -18.66 -31.84
C ALA A 13 -20.66 -18.41 -31.03
N GLY A 14 -20.57 -18.35 -30.58
CA GLY A 14 -19.78 -18.35 -29.65
C GLY A 14 -18.76 -17.61 -29.52
N ALA A 15 -18.23 -17.78 -29.63
CA ALA A 15 -17.22 -17.14 -29.63
C ALA A 15 -16.87 -16.20 -28.80
N ALA A 16 -17.04 -15.57 -28.89
CA ALA A 16 -16.77 -14.56 -28.19
C ALA A 16 -16.03 -14.67 -27.14
N VAL A 17 -16.24 -14.88 -26.54
CA VAL A 17 -15.69 -15.01 -25.47
C VAL A 17 -14.46 -14.69 -25.34
N ILE A 18 -13.86 -15.21 -25.57
CA ILE A 18 -12.71 -15.04 -25.43
C ILE A 18 -12.14 -13.91 -25.10
N ALA A 19 -12.24 -13.29 -25.64
CA ALA A 19 -11.65 -12.16 -25.43
C ALA A 19 -11.09 -11.99 -24.20
N LEU A 20 -11.56 -11.90 -23.61
CA LEU A 20 -11.20 -11.58 -22.48
C LEU A 20 -10.08 -11.94 -22.06
N LEU A 21 -9.88 -12.75 -22.10
CA LEU A 21 -8.94 -13.16 -21.51
C LEU A 21 -7.82 -12.44 -21.54
N GLY A 22 -7.48 -12.21 -22.19
CA GLY A 22 -6.34 -11.74 -22.19
C GLY A 22 -5.89 -10.84 -21.32
N GLU A 23 -6.38 -10.28 -21.04
CA GLU A 23 -5.93 -9.37 -20.31
C GLU A 23 -5.46 -9.50 -19.22
N THR A 24 -5.29 -9.68 -18.78
CA THR A 24 -4.97 -9.75 -17.67
C THR A 24 -3.89 -9.67 -17.25
N PRO A 25 -3.50 -9.87 -16.91
CA PRO A 25 -2.64 -9.93 -16.20
C PRO A 25 -1.52 -9.42 -15.87
N LEU A 26 -0.95 -9.32 -16.36
CA LEU A 26 0.11 -8.79 -16.09
C LEU A 26 0.23 -7.90 -15.07
N GLY A 27 -0.33 -7.04 -15.01
CA GLY A 27 -0.17 -6.12 -14.03
C GLY A 27 -0.35 -6.65 -12.74
N ALA A 28 -1.01 -7.62 -12.68
CA ALA A 28 -1.32 -8.16 -11.44
C ALA A 28 -0.13 -8.44 -10.62
N GLN A 29 0.99 -8.70 -11.21
CA GLN A 29 2.02 -8.99 -10.42
C GLN A 29 2.52 -7.91 -9.67
N SER A 30 2.43 -6.77 -10.04
CA SER A 30 2.91 -5.64 -9.31
C SER A 30 1.90 -5.17 -8.30
N ALA A 31 0.99 -6.04 -7.95
CA ALA A 31 -0.08 -5.62 -7.06
C ALA A 31 0.45 -5.03 -5.75
N THR A 32 -0.12 -3.92 -5.38
CA THR A 32 0.18 -3.30 -4.11
C THR A 32 -0.77 -3.86 -3.06
N GLN A 33 -0.35 -3.86 -1.82
CA GLN A 33 -1.18 -4.31 -0.73
C GLN A 33 -1.62 -3.11 0.09
N THR A 34 -2.91 -2.97 0.29
CA THR A 34 -3.43 -1.89 1.12
C THR A 34 -3.19 -2.22 2.58
N LEU A 35 -2.50 -1.33 3.28
CA LEU A 35 -2.22 -1.50 4.69
C LEU A 35 -3.32 -0.90 5.56
N GLY A 36 -4.04 0.08 5.07
CA GLY A 36 -5.12 0.69 5.81
C GLY A 36 -5.13 2.20 5.68
N SER A 37 -5.98 2.82 6.48
CA SER A 37 -6.13 4.27 6.51
C SER A 37 -5.22 4.83 7.59
N VAL A 38 -4.50 5.89 7.27
CA VAL A 38 -3.61 6.54 8.22
C VAL A 38 -3.91 8.03 8.27
N ARG A 39 -3.65 8.64 9.40
CA ARG A 39 -3.89 10.06 9.58
C ARG A 39 -2.58 10.81 9.73
N VAL A 40 -2.41 11.81 8.89
CA VAL A 40 -1.26 12.72 8.99
C VAL A 40 -1.77 13.95 9.72
N ILE A 41 -1.20 14.23 10.89
CA ILE A 41 -1.75 15.26 11.79
C ILE A 41 -1.24 16.67 11.52
N GLN A 42 -0.23 16.80 10.70
CA GLN A 42 0.24 18.11 10.27
C GLN A 42 1.02 17.94 8.97
N LYS A 43 1.34 19.01 8.30
CA LYS A 43 2.05 18.94 7.02
C LYS A 43 3.41 18.27 7.21
N VAL A 44 3.72 17.33 6.37
CA VAL A 44 4.97 16.56 6.45
C VAL A 44 5.60 16.40 5.08
N MET A 45 6.83 15.90 5.07
CA MET A 45 7.53 15.55 3.85
C MET A 45 7.65 14.03 3.78
N ALA A 46 7.22 13.45 2.68
CA ALA A 46 7.37 12.04 2.40
C ALA A 46 8.33 11.90 1.24
N ASN A 47 9.55 11.49 1.52
CA ASN A 47 10.60 11.33 0.52
C ASN A 47 10.68 12.56 -0.42
N GLY A 48 10.69 13.75 0.17
CA GLY A 48 10.80 14.99 -0.60
C GLY A 48 9.48 15.55 -1.15
N GLN A 49 8.38 14.83 -0.94
CA GLN A 49 7.07 15.26 -1.43
C GLN A 49 6.24 15.77 -0.25
N ALA A 50 5.71 16.97 -0.34
CA ALA A 50 4.91 17.53 0.75
C ALA A 50 3.54 16.88 0.79
N LEU A 51 3.12 16.51 1.99
CA LEU A 51 1.79 15.96 2.25
C LEU A 51 1.08 16.85 3.26
N ALA A 52 -0.12 17.29 2.93
CA ALA A 52 -0.92 18.09 3.84
C ALA A 52 -1.48 17.20 4.95
N ALA A 53 -1.88 17.80 6.05
CA ALA A 53 -2.57 17.07 7.11
C ALA A 53 -3.86 16.51 6.53
N GLY A 54 -4.19 15.30 6.89
CA GLY A 54 -5.40 14.64 6.40
C GLY A 54 -5.33 13.14 6.53
N THR A 55 -6.30 12.46 5.96
CA THR A 55 -6.36 11.01 5.98
C THR A 55 -5.96 10.46 4.62
N TYR A 56 -5.12 9.45 4.64
CA TYR A 56 -4.61 8.82 3.43
C TYR A 56 -4.75 7.31 3.52
N THR A 57 -4.83 6.66 2.38
CA THR A 57 -4.73 5.20 2.34
C THR A 57 -3.25 4.88 2.15
N LEU A 58 -2.73 4.01 2.99
CA LEU A 58 -1.34 3.58 2.89
C LEU A 58 -1.28 2.24 2.17
N ARG A 59 -0.47 2.15 1.14
CA ARG A 59 -0.31 0.90 0.38
C ARG A 59 1.15 0.49 0.36
N LEU A 60 1.37 -0.81 0.50
CA LEU A 60 2.71 -1.39 0.45
C LEU A 60 3.05 -1.69 -1.00
N LEU A 61 4.19 -1.20 -1.46
CA LEU A 61 4.65 -1.47 -2.81
C LEU A 61 5.47 -2.77 -2.83
N PRO A 62 5.48 -3.47 -3.95
CA PRO A 62 6.28 -4.70 -4.05
C PRO A 62 7.78 -4.40 -4.11
N ASP A 63 8.14 -3.16 -4.42
CA ASP A 63 9.54 -2.79 -4.54
C ASP A 63 10.23 -2.74 -3.20
N GLN A 64 11.34 -3.40 -3.11
CA GLN A 64 12.11 -3.39 -1.89
C GLN A 64 13.10 -2.24 -1.87
N VAL A 65 13.46 -1.82 -0.69
CA VAL A 65 14.43 -0.77 -0.51
C VAL A 65 15.81 -1.39 -0.50
N SER A 66 16.76 -0.75 -1.14
CA SER A 66 18.14 -1.22 -1.07
C SER A 66 18.59 -1.16 0.39
N PRO A 67 19.11 -2.25 0.91
CA PRO A 67 19.49 -2.28 2.33
C PRO A 67 20.65 -1.34 2.62
N VAL A 68 20.58 -0.74 3.81
CA VAL A 68 21.66 0.05 4.28
C VAL A 68 22.52 -0.88 5.10
N VAL A 69 23.69 -0.47 5.43
CA VAL A 69 24.60 -1.30 6.24
C VAL A 69 23.87 -1.69 7.53
N GLY A 70 23.82 -2.98 7.77
CA GLY A 70 23.18 -3.50 8.98
C GLY A 70 21.70 -3.83 8.84
N GLN A 71 21.11 -3.61 7.66
CA GLN A 71 19.72 -3.97 7.42
C GLN A 71 19.60 -5.04 6.36
N THR A 72 18.53 -5.79 6.41
CA THR A 72 18.22 -6.76 5.37
C THR A 72 17.08 -6.18 4.51
N PRO A 73 16.98 -6.59 3.24
CA PRO A 73 15.91 -6.10 2.38
C PRO A 73 14.52 -6.36 2.95
N ALA A 74 14.39 -7.39 3.77
CA ALA A 74 13.09 -7.75 4.33
C ALA A 74 12.62 -6.79 5.42
N GLU A 75 13.50 -5.98 5.93
CA GLU A 75 13.17 -5.07 7.02
C GLU A 75 12.64 -3.72 6.56
N SER A 76 12.73 -3.42 5.29
CA SER A 76 12.30 -2.13 4.77
C SER A 76 11.63 -2.29 3.42
N GLN A 77 10.58 -1.55 3.20
CA GLN A 77 9.85 -1.61 1.96
C GLN A 77 9.17 -0.27 1.69
N TRP A 78 9.00 0.06 0.43
CA TRP A 78 8.34 1.30 0.08
C TRP A 78 6.84 1.21 0.33
N VAL A 79 6.27 2.31 0.81
CA VAL A 79 4.82 2.47 0.92
C VAL A 79 4.44 3.75 0.21
N GLU A 80 3.21 3.80 -0.27
CA GLU A 80 2.72 5.01 -0.92
C GLU A 80 1.48 5.52 -0.22
N PHE A 81 1.33 6.83 -0.22
CA PHE A 81 0.19 7.52 0.35
C PHE A 81 -0.77 7.85 -0.78
N VAL A 82 -2.01 7.44 -0.63
CA VAL A 82 -3.04 7.64 -1.65
C VAL A 82 -4.15 8.53 -1.11
N SER A 83 -4.54 9.52 -1.88
CA SER A 83 -5.65 10.40 -1.55
C SER A 83 -6.50 10.57 -2.80
N GLY A 84 -7.80 10.34 -2.66
CA GLY A 84 -8.71 10.48 -3.78
C GLY A 84 -8.38 9.58 -4.97
N GLY A 85 -7.83 8.41 -4.69
CA GLY A 85 -7.45 7.48 -5.74
C GLY A 85 -6.11 7.78 -6.42
N LYS A 86 -5.41 8.83 -5.98
CA LYS A 86 -4.13 9.21 -6.57
C LYS A 86 -3.00 9.05 -5.57
N VAL A 87 -1.85 8.60 -6.04
CA VAL A 87 -0.66 8.53 -5.21
C VAL A 87 -0.13 9.94 -5.04
N VAL A 88 0.00 10.38 -3.81
CA VAL A 88 0.46 11.75 -3.51
C VAL A 88 1.83 11.79 -2.84
N GLY A 89 2.36 10.64 -2.50
CA GLY A 89 3.71 10.58 -1.93
C GLY A 89 4.09 9.15 -1.61
N LYS A 90 5.35 8.93 -1.32
CA LYS A 90 5.81 7.62 -0.88
C LYS A 90 6.96 7.76 0.10
N GLU A 91 7.15 6.77 0.92
CA GLU A 91 8.20 6.78 1.92
C GLU A 91 8.58 5.33 2.25
N VAL A 92 9.67 5.15 2.96
CA VAL A 92 10.12 3.84 3.37
C VAL A 92 9.47 3.48 4.71
N ALA A 93 8.96 2.26 4.79
CA ALA A 93 8.44 1.73 6.04
C ALA A 93 9.42 0.70 6.57
N THR A 94 9.62 0.71 7.88
CA THR A 94 10.38 -0.32 8.57
C THR A 94 9.39 -1.38 9.02
N ILE A 95 9.69 -2.64 8.75
CA ILE A 95 8.79 -3.74 9.07
C ILE A 95 9.34 -4.48 10.28
N LEU A 96 8.53 -4.58 11.32
CA LEU A 96 8.94 -5.18 12.58
C LEU A 96 7.91 -6.17 13.09
N SER A 97 8.35 -7.11 13.93
CA SER A 97 7.43 -7.97 14.65
C SER A 97 6.78 -7.13 15.77
N GLY A 98 5.72 -7.62 16.38
CA GLY A 98 5.08 -6.91 17.49
C GLY A 98 6.03 -6.57 18.63
N PRO A 99 6.79 -7.55 19.15
CA PRO A 99 7.74 -7.28 20.22
C PRO A 99 8.81 -6.26 19.84
N GLU A 100 9.31 -6.34 18.61
CA GLU A 100 10.33 -5.40 18.15
C GLU A 100 9.74 -3.98 18.05
N ALA A 101 8.54 -3.85 17.52
CA ALA A 101 7.89 -2.55 17.42
C ALA A 101 7.70 -1.93 18.80
N LYS A 102 7.32 -2.73 19.79
CA LYS A 102 7.17 -2.24 21.15
C LYS A 102 8.48 -1.74 21.74
N LYS A 103 9.57 -2.40 21.43
CA LYS A 103 10.88 -1.97 21.91
C LYS A 103 11.28 -0.63 21.30
N VAL A 104 11.05 -0.49 20.00
CA VAL A 104 11.40 0.73 19.29
C VAL A 104 10.54 1.91 19.72
N THR A 105 9.24 1.70 19.89
CA THR A 105 8.30 2.77 20.21
C THR A 105 8.12 3.00 21.71
N LYS A 106 8.50 2.02 22.50
CA LYS A 106 8.34 2.05 23.96
C LYS A 106 6.89 2.24 24.37
N GLY A 107 5.98 1.63 23.64
CA GLY A 107 4.57 1.75 23.95
C GLY A 107 3.72 0.70 23.27
N SER A 108 2.42 0.78 23.52
CA SER A 108 1.48 -0.14 22.92
C SER A 108 1.16 0.30 21.52
N GLY A 109 1.13 -0.63 20.60
CA GLY A 109 0.80 -0.37 19.21
C GLY A 109 -0.70 -0.37 18.95
N PRO A 110 -1.08 -0.11 17.72
CA PRO A 110 -2.48 -0.19 17.31
C PRO A 110 -2.92 -1.63 17.28
N ALA A 111 -4.22 -1.85 17.38
CA ALA A 111 -4.78 -3.19 17.25
C ALA A 111 -4.62 -3.69 15.82
N ALA A 112 -4.79 -4.99 15.63
CA ALA A 112 -4.67 -5.58 14.30
C ALA A 112 -5.61 -4.89 13.31
N GLY A 113 -5.07 -4.48 12.19
CA GLY A 113 -5.83 -3.77 11.17
C GLY A 113 -5.96 -2.28 11.39
N GLU A 114 -5.38 -1.76 12.47
CA GLU A 114 -5.49 -0.34 12.77
C GLU A 114 -4.16 0.39 12.65
N SER A 115 -4.21 1.69 12.73
CA SER A 115 -3.01 2.52 12.68
C SER A 115 -3.01 3.54 13.83
N LYS A 116 -1.83 4.03 14.14
CA LYS A 116 -1.65 5.02 15.18
C LYS A 116 -0.64 6.04 14.68
N THR A 117 -0.91 7.31 14.93
CA THR A 117 -0.01 8.39 14.53
C THR A 117 0.53 9.07 15.78
N GLN A 118 1.82 9.28 15.82
CA GLN A 118 2.48 9.87 16.97
C GLN A 118 3.39 11.00 16.53
N LEU A 119 3.33 12.10 17.27
CA LEU A 119 4.28 13.20 17.08
C LEU A 119 5.47 12.89 17.98
N LEU A 120 6.62 12.79 17.41
CA LEU A 120 7.81 12.43 18.18
C LEU A 120 8.40 13.63 18.93
N LYS A 121 9.20 13.32 19.94
CA LYS A 121 9.81 14.33 20.76
C LYS A 121 10.59 15.31 19.89
N GLY A 122 10.45 16.59 20.16
CA GLY A 122 11.10 17.62 19.36
C GLY A 122 10.22 18.14 18.23
N ASN A 123 9.09 17.49 17.99
CA ASN A 123 8.14 17.89 16.94
C ASN A 123 8.74 17.93 15.51
N ASP A 124 9.82 17.22 15.30
CA ASP A 124 10.46 17.18 13.97
C ASP A 124 9.97 16.04 13.10
N TYR A 125 9.37 15.04 13.70
CA TYR A 125 8.91 13.86 12.97
C TYR A 125 7.56 13.36 13.47
N ILE A 126 6.80 12.79 12.55
CA ILE A 126 5.60 12.06 12.86
C ILE A 126 5.90 10.61 12.56
N ARG A 127 5.51 9.72 13.46
CA ARG A 127 5.60 8.28 13.23
C ARG A 127 4.22 7.74 12.97
N ILE A 128 4.06 7.04 11.86
CA ILE A 128 2.83 6.30 11.58
C ILE A 128 3.13 4.84 11.84
N TRP A 129 2.30 4.20 12.63
CA TRP A 129 2.45 2.80 12.98
C TRP A 129 1.22 2.05 12.53
N VAL A 130 1.38 1.10 11.61
CA VAL A 130 0.27 0.29 11.10
C VAL A 130 0.51 -1.16 11.48
N ASN A 131 -0.52 -1.79 12.03
CA ASN A 131 -0.48 -3.20 12.38
C ASN A 131 -1.34 -3.94 11.36
N HIS A 132 -0.72 -4.65 10.44
CA HIS A 132 -1.43 -5.32 9.36
C HIS A 132 -0.83 -6.69 9.07
N GLY A 133 -1.69 -7.71 9.01
CA GLY A 133 -1.24 -9.05 8.65
C GLY A 133 -0.20 -9.64 9.58
N GLY A 134 -0.23 -9.30 10.83
CA GLY A 134 0.73 -9.81 11.80
C GLY A 134 2.07 -9.07 11.79
N LYS A 135 2.20 -8.05 10.97
CA LYS A 135 3.41 -7.26 10.88
C LYS A 135 3.14 -5.83 11.30
N ASN A 136 4.17 -5.15 11.76
CA ASN A 136 4.07 -3.76 12.16
C ASN A 136 4.93 -2.92 11.22
N TYR A 137 4.29 -1.92 10.62
CA TYR A 137 4.94 -1.03 9.66
C TYR A 137 5.11 0.34 10.31
N LEU A 138 6.34 0.80 10.42
CA LEU A 138 6.62 2.12 10.98
C LEU A 138 7.11 3.04 9.87
N VAL A 139 6.44 4.15 9.70
CA VAL A 139 6.82 5.16 8.72
C VAL A 139 7.12 6.46 9.45
N HIS A 140 8.29 7.01 9.22
CA HIS A 140 8.69 8.26 9.83
C HIS A 140 8.68 9.37 8.79
N LEU A 141 7.94 10.42 9.06
CA LEU A 141 7.79 11.55 8.14
C LEU A 141 8.31 12.81 8.81
N ALA A 142 9.18 13.50 8.13
CA ALA A 142 9.69 14.77 8.67
C ALA A 142 8.57 15.81 8.62
N VAL A 143 8.39 16.55 9.71
CA VAL A 143 7.42 17.62 9.75
C VAL A 143 7.91 18.73 8.83
N ALA A 144 7.04 19.22 7.94
CA ALA A 144 7.42 20.28 7.04
C ALA A 144 7.54 21.59 7.81
N LYS A 145 8.66 22.25 7.61
CA LYS A 145 8.88 23.54 8.26
C LYS A 145 8.42 24.64 7.30
N SER A 146 7.74 25.60 7.84
CA SER A 146 7.27 26.73 7.04
C SER A 146 8.32 27.81 6.95
#